data_c1d1a760c784366e332d1901cf4122b4
#
_entry.id   c1d1a760c784366e332d1901cf4122b4
#
_cell.length_a   1.000
_cell.length_b   1.000
_cell.length_c   1.000
_cell.angle_alpha   90.00
_cell.angle_beta   90.00
_cell.angle_gamma   90.00
#
_symmetry.space_group_name_H-M   'P 1'
#
loop_
_entity.id
_entity.type
_entity.pdbx_description
1 polymer ?
#
loop_
_entity_poly.entity_id
_entity_poly.type
_entity_poly.pdbx_seq_one_letter_code
_entity_poly.pdbx_strand_id
1 'polypeptide(L)'
;MVVGLTAELLPGVDFDRLRVVMRAGGEVLREEVLTTQDGTLELPLELPFEDLEGGTPIGLEVEAFRPGDAVTPLLSRAAVTEVVGGATRLLRVRLERVCVVGTRGLCESSQTCIAGACTSPEVAPESLEPYTPGWLEGEPDVCKPAGAGEPVVLVGEGQADYLPLEDLEEVQVEGGPQGGHHIWIAIRMKNLRQSGSITAVSGHVPSLGHDISPFNVIFTFDPSEGGYCKLYGLRFQLDGAIDIQELLGKVVRIRVTVTDPDGVVGVGEREVTLSETAI
;
A
#
# COMPACT_ATOMS: atom_id res chain seq x y z
N MET A 1 11.58 -18.56 -17.81
CA MET A 1 10.36 -17.87 -17.46
C MET A 1 10.60 -17.06 -16.20
N VAL A 2 9.87 -15.96 -15.97
CA VAL A 2 9.99 -15.14 -14.78
C VAL A 2 8.64 -15.06 -14.07
N VAL A 3 8.62 -15.21 -12.74
CA VAL A 3 7.47 -14.87 -11.91
C VAL A 3 7.72 -13.50 -11.32
N GLY A 4 6.79 -12.59 -11.54
CA GLY A 4 6.74 -11.27 -10.91
C GLY A 4 5.78 -11.30 -9.72
N LEU A 5 6.33 -11.17 -8.50
CA LEU A 5 5.56 -11.18 -7.27
C LEU A 5 5.36 -9.76 -6.74
N THR A 6 4.10 -9.39 -6.53
CA THR A 6 3.68 -8.12 -5.94
C THR A 6 2.76 -8.34 -4.72
N ALA A 7 2.52 -7.33 -3.90
CA ALA A 7 1.60 -7.40 -2.79
C ALA A 7 0.81 -6.10 -2.60
N GLU A 8 -0.42 -6.22 -2.13
CA GLU A 8 -1.22 -5.13 -1.56
C GLU A 8 -0.97 -4.96 -0.05
N LEU A 9 -0.24 -5.89 0.51
CA LEU A 9 0.17 -5.96 1.91
C LEU A 9 1.55 -5.38 2.07
N LEU A 10 1.84 -4.79 3.23
CA LEU A 10 3.11 -4.14 3.53
C LEU A 10 4.10 -5.09 4.20
N PRO A 11 5.27 -5.34 3.59
CA PRO A 11 6.38 -5.95 4.30
C PRO A 11 6.78 -5.13 5.54
N GLY A 12 6.97 -5.82 6.67
CA GLY A 12 7.33 -5.18 7.95
C GLY A 12 6.15 -4.66 8.77
N VAL A 13 4.94 -4.58 8.19
CA VAL A 13 3.72 -4.13 8.87
C VAL A 13 2.68 -5.25 8.92
N ASP A 14 2.20 -5.66 7.75
CA ASP A 14 1.18 -6.73 7.66
C ASP A 14 1.81 -8.13 7.77
N PHE A 15 3.01 -8.29 7.23
CA PHE A 15 3.80 -9.52 7.27
C PHE A 15 5.30 -9.18 7.28
N ASP A 16 6.10 -10.03 7.88
CA ASP A 16 7.56 -9.86 7.97
C ASP A 16 8.35 -11.01 7.34
N ARG A 17 7.63 -12.03 6.88
CA ARG A 17 8.20 -13.25 6.30
C ARG A 17 7.38 -13.74 5.13
N LEU A 18 8.08 -14.14 4.06
CA LEU A 18 7.55 -14.91 2.94
C LEU A 18 8.28 -16.25 2.84
N ARG A 19 7.53 -17.34 2.74
CA ARG A 19 8.02 -18.63 2.28
C ARG A 19 7.66 -18.78 0.81
N VAL A 20 8.64 -19.03 -0.03
CA VAL A 20 8.48 -19.19 -1.47
C VAL A 20 8.95 -20.58 -1.87
N VAL A 21 8.10 -21.38 -2.50
CA VAL A 21 8.43 -22.70 -3.01
C VAL A 21 8.22 -22.70 -4.53
N MET A 22 9.28 -22.97 -5.26
CA MET A 22 9.31 -23.09 -6.71
C MET A 22 9.45 -24.56 -7.11
N ARG A 23 8.59 -25.03 -8.02
CA ARG A 23 8.59 -26.41 -8.51
C ARG A 23 8.71 -26.46 -10.03
N ALA A 24 9.36 -27.50 -10.56
CA ALA A 24 9.33 -27.82 -11.98
C ALA A 24 9.28 -29.33 -12.17
N GLY A 25 8.47 -29.81 -13.10
CA GLY A 25 8.26 -31.24 -13.35
C GLY A 25 7.76 -32.02 -12.14
N GLY A 26 7.16 -31.34 -11.15
CA GLY A 26 6.70 -31.91 -9.88
C GLY A 26 7.75 -31.90 -8.75
N GLU A 27 9.00 -31.59 -9.03
CA GLU A 27 10.07 -31.51 -8.03
C GLU A 27 10.26 -30.09 -7.51
N VAL A 28 10.70 -29.94 -6.24
CA VAL A 28 11.07 -28.66 -5.66
C VAL A 28 12.43 -28.24 -6.23
N LEU A 29 12.44 -27.15 -7.00
CA LEU A 29 13.67 -26.52 -7.49
C LEU A 29 14.32 -25.65 -6.44
N ARG A 30 13.49 -24.87 -5.71
CA ARG A 30 13.94 -23.87 -4.76
C ARG A 30 12.89 -23.69 -3.70
N GLU A 31 13.35 -23.61 -2.45
CA GLU A 31 12.55 -23.20 -1.31
C GLU A 31 13.32 -22.15 -0.53
N GLU A 32 12.70 -21.01 -0.30
CA GLU A 32 13.32 -19.89 0.39
C GLU A 32 12.37 -19.29 1.41
N VAL A 33 12.97 -18.73 2.44
CA VAL A 33 12.31 -17.88 3.41
C VAL A 33 12.96 -16.51 3.36
N LEU A 34 12.19 -15.52 2.93
CA LEU A 34 12.61 -14.12 2.85
C LEU A 34 12.05 -13.37 4.04
N THR A 35 12.84 -12.48 4.64
CA THR A 35 12.41 -11.71 5.81
C THR A 35 12.76 -10.24 5.69
N THR A 36 11.96 -9.38 6.33
CA THR A 36 12.27 -7.95 6.41
C THR A 36 13.43 -7.69 7.38
N GLN A 37 13.65 -8.60 8.32
CA GLN A 37 14.69 -8.45 9.34
C GLN A 37 16.10 -8.52 8.77
N ASP A 38 16.34 -9.39 7.79
CA ASP A 38 17.64 -9.54 7.11
C ASP A 38 17.73 -8.78 5.78
N GLY A 39 16.66 -8.06 5.40
CA GLY A 39 16.59 -7.28 4.17
C GLY A 39 16.43 -8.13 2.90
N THR A 40 16.13 -9.42 3.02
CA THR A 40 15.90 -10.29 1.84
C THR A 40 14.48 -10.16 1.28
N LEU A 41 13.54 -9.65 2.08
CA LEU A 41 12.16 -9.44 1.66
C LEU A 41 11.97 -8.02 1.15
N GLU A 42 12.12 -7.86 -0.14
CA GLU A 42 11.79 -6.63 -0.87
C GLU A 42 10.79 -6.96 -1.98
N LEU A 43 9.73 -6.17 -2.10
CA LEU A 43 8.75 -6.28 -3.16
C LEU A 43 8.79 -5.01 -4.02
N PRO A 44 8.60 -5.14 -5.35
CA PRO A 44 8.32 -6.36 -6.11
C PRO A 44 9.51 -7.29 -6.22
N LEU A 45 9.25 -8.59 -6.33
CA LEU A 45 10.28 -9.62 -6.41
C LEU A 45 10.19 -10.36 -7.76
N GLU A 46 11.33 -10.60 -8.40
CA GLU A 46 11.44 -11.45 -9.58
C GLU A 46 12.02 -12.82 -9.19
N LEU A 47 11.33 -13.87 -9.61
CA LEU A 47 11.72 -15.25 -9.38
C LEU A 47 11.92 -15.93 -10.72
N PRO A 48 13.16 -16.05 -11.21
CA PRO A 48 13.43 -16.68 -12.49
C PRO A 48 13.34 -18.21 -12.40
N PHE A 49 12.72 -18.83 -13.40
CA PHE A 49 12.83 -20.24 -13.73
C PHE A 49 13.77 -20.34 -14.93
N GLU A 50 14.98 -20.80 -14.70
CA GLU A 50 16.06 -20.90 -15.70
C GLU A 50 16.24 -22.33 -16.18
N ASP A 51 16.79 -22.48 -17.37
CA ASP A 51 17.22 -23.75 -17.96
C ASP A 51 16.13 -24.86 -18.04
N LEU A 52 14.86 -24.44 -18.23
CA LEU A 52 13.74 -25.37 -18.38
C LEU A 52 13.30 -25.49 -19.85
N GLU A 53 12.97 -26.70 -20.26
CA GLU A 53 12.42 -26.98 -21.60
C GLU A 53 10.97 -26.50 -21.71
N GLY A 54 10.55 -26.14 -22.94
CA GLY A 54 9.14 -25.81 -23.23
C GLY A 54 8.22 -26.98 -22.91
N GLY A 55 7.06 -26.70 -22.31
CA GLY A 55 6.11 -27.71 -21.85
C GLY A 55 6.42 -28.26 -20.44
N THR A 56 7.51 -27.84 -19.78
CA THR A 56 7.78 -28.25 -18.40
C THR A 56 6.74 -27.60 -17.48
N PRO A 57 5.96 -28.40 -16.71
CA PRO A 57 5.04 -27.84 -15.72
C PRO A 57 5.83 -27.16 -14.60
N ILE A 58 5.40 -25.98 -14.22
CA ILE A 58 5.97 -25.23 -13.11
C ILE A 58 4.90 -24.84 -12.11
N GLY A 59 5.29 -24.72 -10.85
CA GLY A 59 4.44 -24.27 -9.75
C GLY A 59 5.16 -23.28 -8.86
N LEU A 60 4.42 -22.32 -8.37
CA LEU A 60 4.82 -21.38 -7.33
C LEU A 60 3.83 -21.49 -6.17
N GLU A 61 4.36 -21.59 -4.97
CA GLU A 61 3.60 -21.42 -3.72
C GLU A 61 4.25 -20.29 -2.91
N VAL A 62 3.46 -19.35 -2.46
CA VAL A 62 3.90 -18.23 -1.62
C VAL A 62 3.02 -18.17 -0.39
N GLU A 63 3.65 -18.16 0.77
CA GLU A 63 2.99 -18.00 2.06
C GLU A 63 3.55 -16.78 2.78
N ALA A 64 2.68 -15.85 3.15
CA ALA A 64 3.04 -14.69 3.96
C ALA A 64 2.68 -14.93 5.43
N PHE A 65 3.55 -14.52 6.36
CA PHE A 65 3.36 -14.72 7.78
C PHE A 65 3.40 -13.40 8.54
N ARG A 66 2.52 -13.28 9.56
CA ARG A 66 2.49 -12.09 10.43
C ARG A 66 3.76 -11.95 11.26
N PRO A 67 4.12 -10.73 11.66
CA PRO A 67 5.18 -10.53 12.62
C PRO A 67 4.94 -11.37 13.90
N GLY A 68 5.94 -12.20 14.23
CA GLY A 68 5.88 -13.08 15.39
C GLY A 68 5.12 -14.40 15.24
N ASP A 69 4.47 -14.66 14.10
CA ASP A 69 3.84 -15.94 13.77
C ASP A 69 4.56 -16.59 12.58
N ALA A 70 5.25 -17.71 12.82
CA ALA A 70 5.95 -18.45 11.78
C ALA A 70 5.24 -19.75 11.37
N VAL A 71 4.06 -20.00 11.90
CA VAL A 71 3.35 -21.29 11.77
C VAL A 71 2.09 -21.15 10.93
N THR A 72 1.31 -20.11 11.19
CA THR A 72 0.01 -19.92 10.54
C THR A 72 0.14 -18.84 9.45
N PRO A 73 0.05 -19.19 8.16
CA PRO A 73 0.13 -18.18 7.12
C PRO A 73 -1.03 -17.18 7.24
N LEU A 74 -0.68 -15.90 7.13
CA LEU A 74 -1.63 -14.80 6.95
C LEU A 74 -2.37 -14.94 5.63
N LEU A 75 -1.66 -15.38 4.61
CA LEU A 75 -2.10 -15.50 3.24
C LEU A 75 -1.29 -16.59 2.54
N SER A 76 -1.95 -17.39 1.71
CA SER A 76 -1.31 -18.36 0.80
C SER A 76 -1.76 -18.09 -0.63
N ARG A 77 -0.82 -18.11 -1.57
CA ARG A 77 -1.05 -17.93 -3.00
C ARG A 77 -0.29 -18.99 -3.80
N ALA A 78 -1.00 -19.72 -4.63
CA ALA A 78 -0.41 -20.68 -5.55
C ALA A 78 -0.70 -20.31 -7.01
N ALA A 79 0.22 -20.65 -7.90
CA ALA A 79 0.05 -20.55 -9.35
C ALA A 79 0.77 -21.70 -10.03
N VAL A 80 0.13 -22.30 -11.01
CA VAL A 80 0.65 -23.42 -11.81
C VAL A 80 0.49 -23.10 -13.29
N THR A 81 1.53 -23.33 -14.08
CA THR A 81 1.50 -23.15 -15.54
C THR A 81 2.57 -24.04 -16.19
N GLU A 82 2.79 -23.89 -17.49
CA GLU A 82 3.85 -24.55 -18.22
C GLU A 82 4.83 -23.54 -18.83
N VAL A 83 6.08 -23.93 -18.96
CA VAL A 83 7.11 -23.13 -19.64
C VAL A 83 6.77 -22.99 -21.12
N VAL A 84 6.73 -21.77 -21.62
CA VAL A 84 6.57 -21.50 -23.05
C VAL A 84 7.93 -21.50 -23.73
N GLY A 85 8.17 -22.44 -24.64
CA GLY A 85 9.44 -22.56 -25.35
C GLY A 85 9.71 -21.36 -26.25
N GLY A 86 11.01 -20.98 -26.38
CA GLY A 86 11.46 -19.96 -27.31
C GLY A 86 11.21 -18.51 -26.93
N ALA A 87 10.61 -18.23 -25.77
CA ALA A 87 10.38 -16.87 -25.27
C ALA A 87 10.37 -16.82 -23.75
N THR A 88 10.91 -15.75 -23.19
CA THR A 88 10.74 -15.47 -21.75
C THR A 88 9.34 -14.91 -21.50
N ARG A 89 8.57 -15.60 -20.69
CA ARG A 89 7.21 -15.20 -20.30
C ARG A 89 7.18 -14.75 -18.84
N LEU A 90 6.21 -13.89 -18.53
CA LEU A 90 5.93 -13.38 -17.20
C LEU A 90 4.67 -14.03 -16.63
N LEU A 91 4.80 -14.63 -15.45
CA LEU A 91 3.69 -15.05 -14.61
C LEU A 91 3.53 -14.04 -13.48
N ARG A 92 2.47 -13.24 -13.50
CA ARG A 92 2.18 -12.29 -12.42
C ARG A 92 1.50 -12.99 -11.26
N VAL A 93 2.03 -12.82 -10.07
CA VAL A 93 1.45 -13.31 -8.82
C VAL A 93 1.31 -12.15 -7.86
N ARG A 94 0.11 -11.93 -7.34
CA ARG A 94 -0.20 -10.84 -6.44
C ARG A 94 -0.72 -11.39 -5.11
N LEU A 95 -0.19 -10.86 -4.01
CA LEU A 95 -0.67 -11.12 -2.66
C LEU A 95 -1.74 -10.07 -2.32
N GLU A 96 -3.00 -10.46 -2.43
CA GLU A 96 -4.14 -9.55 -2.32
C GLU A 96 -4.66 -9.47 -0.90
N ARG A 97 -4.90 -8.27 -0.39
CA ARG A 97 -5.41 -8.03 0.98
C ARG A 97 -6.75 -8.73 1.24
N VAL A 98 -7.61 -8.80 0.23
CA VAL A 98 -8.91 -9.47 0.32
C VAL A 98 -8.80 -10.99 0.56
N CYS A 99 -7.62 -11.57 0.31
CA CYS A 99 -7.32 -12.99 0.51
C CYS A 99 -6.70 -13.32 1.89
N VAL A 100 -6.59 -12.33 2.78
CA VAL A 100 -6.06 -12.54 4.14
C VAL A 100 -6.96 -13.49 4.93
N VAL A 101 -6.34 -14.46 5.59
CA VAL A 101 -7.05 -15.43 6.45
C VAL A 101 -7.80 -14.71 7.58
N GLY A 102 -9.05 -15.05 7.78
CA GLY A 102 -9.96 -14.42 8.76
C GLY A 102 -11.08 -13.62 8.11
N THR A 103 -10.94 -13.21 6.84
CA THR A 103 -12.03 -12.58 6.08
C THR A 103 -12.95 -13.62 5.41
N ARG A 104 -12.39 -14.75 4.91
CA ARG A 104 -13.14 -15.80 4.22
C ARG A 104 -12.66 -17.24 4.49
N GLY A 105 -11.64 -17.44 5.34
CA GLY A 105 -11.01 -18.75 5.59
C GLY A 105 -9.93 -19.10 4.55
N LEU A 106 -9.27 -20.24 4.77
CA LEU A 106 -8.30 -20.79 3.81
C LEU A 106 -9.05 -21.51 2.68
N CYS A 107 -8.53 -21.37 1.46
CA CYS A 107 -8.96 -22.21 0.34
C CYS A 107 -8.51 -23.66 0.54
N GLU A 108 -9.17 -24.61 -0.10
CA GLU A 108 -8.74 -26.01 -0.12
C GLU A 108 -7.34 -26.13 -0.76
N SER A 109 -6.62 -27.21 -0.46
CA SER A 109 -5.23 -27.42 -0.91
C SER A 109 -5.04 -27.42 -2.42
N SER A 110 -6.10 -27.66 -3.20
CA SER A 110 -6.12 -27.61 -4.67
C SER A 110 -6.51 -26.25 -5.24
N GLN A 111 -6.75 -25.26 -4.39
CA GLN A 111 -7.25 -23.94 -4.75
C GLN A 111 -6.32 -22.85 -4.25
N THR A 112 -6.47 -21.69 -4.84
CA THR A 112 -5.79 -20.46 -4.43
C THR A 112 -6.79 -19.31 -4.35
N CYS A 113 -6.50 -18.29 -3.55
CA CYS A 113 -7.35 -17.12 -3.48
C CYS A 113 -6.93 -16.08 -4.52
N ILE A 114 -7.89 -15.65 -5.36
CA ILE A 114 -7.75 -14.54 -6.31
C ILE A 114 -8.99 -13.66 -6.18
N ALA A 115 -8.79 -12.36 -6.04
CA ALA A 115 -9.86 -11.37 -5.88
C ALA A 115 -10.89 -11.76 -4.79
N GLY A 116 -10.41 -12.40 -3.70
CA GLY A 116 -11.25 -12.87 -2.59
C GLY A 116 -12.06 -14.12 -2.88
N ALA A 117 -11.86 -14.81 -3.98
CA ALA A 117 -12.52 -16.07 -4.31
C ALA A 117 -11.51 -17.22 -4.40
N CYS A 118 -11.89 -18.40 -3.87
CA CYS A 118 -11.11 -19.61 -4.08
C CYS A 118 -11.33 -20.14 -5.49
N THR A 119 -10.23 -20.32 -6.23
CA THR A 119 -10.23 -20.73 -7.63
C THR A 119 -9.07 -21.69 -7.92
N SER A 120 -9.03 -22.28 -9.12
CA SER A 120 -7.88 -23.07 -9.57
C SER A 120 -6.60 -22.22 -9.59
N PRO A 121 -5.44 -22.76 -9.17
CA PRO A 121 -4.15 -22.11 -9.33
C PRO A 121 -3.62 -22.14 -10.76
N GLU A 122 -4.31 -22.83 -11.68
CA GLU A 122 -3.88 -23.00 -13.05
C GLU A 122 -3.98 -21.72 -13.87
N VAL A 123 -2.89 -21.35 -14.53
CA VAL A 123 -2.78 -20.24 -15.46
C VAL A 123 -2.43 -20.79 -16.84
N ALA A 124 -3.27 -20.51 -17.83
CA ALA A 124 -3.07 -20.99 -19.18
C ALA A 124 -1.76 -20.40 -19.77
N PRO A 125 -0.85 -21.23 -20.33
CA PRO A 125 0.45 -20.76 -20.85
C PRO A 125 0.31 -19.68 -21.94
N GLU A 126 -0.73 -19.74 -22.74
CA GLU A 126 -1.06 -18.77 -23.78
C GLU A 126 -1.49 -17.40 -23.24
N SER A 127 -1.93 -17.34 -21.98
CA SER A 127 -2.29 -16.09 -21.32
C SER A 127 -1.10 -15.34 -20.71
N LEU A 128 0.08 -15.99 -20.66
CA LEU A 128 1.28 -15.39 -20.10
C LEU A 128 1.80 -14.26 -20.99
N GLU A 129 2.07 -13.12 -20.38
CA GLU A 129 2.62 -11.96 -21.06
C GLU A 129 4.10 -12.16 -21.45
N PRO A 130 4.61 -11.48 -22.50
CA PRO A 130 6.04 -11.37 -22.72
C PRO A 130 6.71 -10.70 -21.51
N TYR A 131 7.80 -11.28 -21.01
CA TYR A 131 8.58 -10.62 -19.97
C TYR A 131 9.36 -9.43 -20.55
N THR A 132 9.32 -8.32 -19.84
CA THR A 132 10.16 -7.14 -20.07
C THR A 132 10.76 -6.68 -18.74
N PRO A 133 11.98 -6.12 -18.69
CA PRO A 133 12.55 -5.60 -17.43
C PRO A 133 11.68 -4.54 -16.74
N GLY A 134 10.85 -3.83 -17.52
CA GLY A 134 9.88 -2.85 -17.01
C GLY A 134 8.48 -3.42 -16.79
N TRP A 135 8.34 -4.69 -16.46
CA TRP A 135 7.03 -5.36 -16.33
C TRP A 135 6.10 -4.73 -15.29
N LEU A 136 6.65 -3.97 -14.35
CA LEU A 136 5.87 -3.18 -13.38
C LEU A 136 5.37 -1.85 -13.95
N GLU A 137 5.96 -1.39 -15.05
CA GLU A 137 5.54 -0.16 -15.70
C GLU A 137 4.11 -0.33 -16.24
N GLY A 138 3.19 0.49 -15.74
CA GLY A 138 1.78 0.42 -16.13
C GLY A 138 0.97 -0.69 -15.46
N GLU A 139 1.50 -1.40 -14.46
CA GLU A 139 0.67 -2.29 -13.64
C GLU A 139 -0.45 -1.48 -12.97
N PRO A 140 -1.72 -1.92 -13.09
CA PRO A 140 -2.82 -1.23 -12.43
C PRO A 140 -2.61 -1.25 -10.91
N ASP A 141 -2.38 -0.09 -10.34
CA ASP A 141 -2.44 0.12 -8.90
C ASP A 141 -3.89 0.35 -8.51
N VAL A 142 -4.32 -0.12 -7.33
CA VAL A 142 -5.70 0.06 -6.86
C VAL A 142 -6.11 1.53 -6.84
N CYS A 143 -5.16 2.41 -6.52
CA CYS A 143 -5.37 3.85 -6.44
C CYS A 143 -5.02 4.58 -7.75
N LYS A 144 -4.27 3.92 -8.65
CA LYS A 144 -3.84 4.43 -9.97
C LYS A 144 -4.12 3.39 -11.06
N PRO A 145 -5.40 3.21 -11.45
CA PRO A 145 -5.75 2.25 -12.50
C PRO A 145 -5.12 2.64 -13.84
N ALA A 146 -5.03 1.67 -14.76
CA ALA A 146 -4.58 1.95 -16.13
C ALA A 146 -5.46 3.05 -16.77
N GLY A 147 -4.81 4.05 -17.39
CA GLY A 147 -5.50 5.21 -17.94
C GLY A 147 -6.02 6.19 -16.88
N ALA A 148 -5.44 6.16 -15.68
CA ALA A 148 -5.75 7.11 -14.62
C ALA A 148 -5.74 8.56 -15.12
N GLY A 149 -6.71 9.35 -14.65
CA GLY A 149 -6.81 10.78 -14.95
C GLY A 149 -5.85 11.62 -14.10
N GLU A 150 -6.16 12.89 -13.95
CA GLU A 150 -5.40 13.81 -13.09
C GLU A 150 -5.42 13.33 -11.62
N PRO A 151 -4.31 13.51 -10.88
CA PRO A 151 -4.24 13.23 -9.47
C PRO A 151 -5.28 14.01 -8.67
N VAL A 152 -5.91 13.34 -7.72
CA VAL A 152 -6.85 13.96 -6.78
C VAL A 152 -6.38 13.69 -5.36
N VAL A 153 -6.29 14.73 -4.56
CA VAL A 153 -5.98 14.64 -3.12
C VAL A 153 -7.05 15.42 -2.35
N LEU A 154 -7.70 14.77 -1.41
CA LEU A 154 -8.70 15.36 -0.53
C LEU A 154 -8.18 15.32 0.89
N VAL A 155 -8.24 16.46 1.57
CA VAL A 155 -7.90 16.60 3.00
C VAL A 155 -9.17 16.37 3.81
N GLY A 156 -9.07 15.53 4.82
CA GLY A 156 -10.11 15.24 5.79
C GLY A 156 -9.52 15.12 7.19
N GLU A 157 -10.32 14.68 8.13
CA GLU A 157 -9.91 14.37 9.49
C GLU A 157 -10.12 12.90 9.85
N GLY A 158 -9.58 12.49 10.99
CA GLY A 158 -9.89 11.21 11.62
C GLY A 158 -8.67 10.42 12.06
N GLN A 159 -8.80 9.81 13.23
CA GLN A 159 -7.78 8.97 13.83
C GLN A 159 -7.85 7.52 13.33
N ALA A 160 -9.05 6.99 13.14
CA ALA A 160 -9.31 5.60 12.82
C ALA A 160 -9.85 5.37 11.40
N ASP A 161 -10.32 6.42 10.73
CA ASP A 161 -10.80 6.41 9.36
C ASP A 161 -10.73 7.82 8.76
N TYR A 162 -10.98 7.92 7.45
CA TYR A 162 -11.15 9.20 6.76
C TYR A 162 -12.57 9.72 6.95
N LEU A 163 -12.68 10.91 7.52
CA LEU A 163 -13.91 11.70 7.57
C LEU A 163 -13.71 12.95 6.68
N PRO A 164 -14.67 13.26 5.79
CA PRO A 164 -14.55 14.45 4.97
C PRO A 164 -14.67 15.71 5.85
N LEU A 165 -13.92 16.74 5.50
CA LEU A 165 -14.01 18.07 6.12
C LEU A 165 -14.65 19.06 5.16
N GLU A 166 -15.52 19.90 5.65
CA GLU A 166 -15.98 21.10 4.96
C GLU A 166 -15.02 22.28 5.20
N ASP A 167 -15.08 23.31 4.37
CA ASP A 167 -14.25 24.49 4.58
C ASP A 167 -14.69 25.23 5.84
N LEU A 168 -13.69 25.60 6.67
CA LEU A 168 -13.86 26.28 7.97
C LEU A 168 -14.52 25.42 9.05
N GLU A 169 -14.69 24.13 8.81
CA GLU A 169 -15.17 23.21 9.84
C GLU A 169 -14.22 23.20 11.06
N GLU A 170 -14.81 23.10 12.25
CA GLU A 170 -14.04 23.08 13.50
C GLU A 170 -13.42 21.69 13.70
N VAL A 171 -12.10 21.64 13.91
CA VAL A 171 -11.33 20.43 14.22
C VAL A 171 -10.83 20.50 15.67
N GLN A 172 -10.93 19.36 16.37
CA GLN A 172 -10.53 19.28 17.77
C GLN A 172 -9.02 19.28 17.91
N VAL A 173 -8.48 20.19 18.71
CA VAL A 173 -7.08 20.18 19.14
C VAL A 173 -6.94 19.24 20.32
N GLU A 174 -6.00 18.30 20.25
CA GLU A 174 -5.71 17.31 21.29
C GLU A 174 -4.31 17.49 21.87
N GLY A 175 -4.19 17.27 23.18
CA GLY A 175 -2.91 17.22 23.88
C GLY A 175 -2.28 15.82 23.79
N GLY A 176 -1.01 15.76 23.42
CA GLY A 176 -0.26 14.50 23.37
C GLY A 176 0.25 14.09 24.77
N PRO A 177 0.40 12.78 25.05
CA PRO A 177 0.83 12.27 26.39
C PRO A 177 2.27 12.67 26.77
N GLN A 178 3.07 13.13 25.81
CA GLN A 178 4.43 13.61 26.02
C GLN A 178 4.52 15.17 26.01
N GLY A 179 3.38 15.83 26.06
CA GLY A 179 3.24 17.26 25.78
C GLY A 179 3.09 17.51 24.28
N GLY A 180 2.75 18.76 23.93
CA GLY A 180 2.46 19.16 22.57
C GLY A 180 1.00 18.97 22.19
N HIS A 181 0.60 19.65 21.11
CA HIS A 181 -0.76 19.68 20.63
C HIS A 181 -0.81 19.33 19.16
N HIS A 182 -1.85 18.64 18.75
CA HIS A 182 -2.05 18.20 17.37
C HIS A 182 -3.53 18.14 16.99
N ILE A 183 -3.77 18.08 15.71
CA ILE A 183 -5.06 17.67 15.14
C ILE A 183 -4.86 16.38 14.34
N TRP A 184 -5.92 15.59 14.18
CA TRP A 184 -5.90 14.39 13.37
C TRP A 184 -6.24 14.75 11.93
N ILE A 185 -5.33 14.41 11.01
CA ILE A 185 -5.52 14.58 9.57
C ILE A 185 -5.70 13.21 8.93
N ALA A 186 -6.61 13.15 7.98
CA ALA A 186 -6.79 12.03 7.08
C ALA A 186 -6.77 12.50 5.63
N ILE A 187 -6.40 11.62 4.72
CA ILE A 187 -6.21 11.95 3.31
C ILE A 187 -6.93 10.89 2.47
N ARG A 188 -7.62 11.32 1.42
CA ARG A 188 -8.04 10.45 0.32
C ARG A 188 -7.35 10.89 -0.95
N MET A 189 -6.84 9.93 -1.69
CA MET A 189 -6.20 10.20 -2.97
C MET A 189 -6.74 9.27 -4.07
N LYS A 190 -6.61 9.70 -5.31
CA LYS A 190 -6.94 8.93 -6.52
C LYS A 190 -5.95 9.26 -7.62
N ASN A 191 -5.70 8.30 -8.50
CA ASN A 191 -4.79 8.42 -9.64
C ASN A 191 -3.32 8.66 -9.24
N LEU A 192 -2.93 8.20 -8.06
CA LEU A 192 -1.58 8.16 -7.51
C LEU A 192 -1.31 6.75 -6.98
N ARG A 193 -0.06 6.30 -7.00
CA ARG A 193 0.28 4.95 -6.52
C ARG A 193 -0.02 4.78 -5.04
N GLN A 194 -0.58 3.62 -4.71
CA GLN A 194 -0.98 3.24 -3.34
C GLN A 194 0.20 3.23 -2.37
N SER A 195 1.33 2.67 -2.82
CA SER A 195 2.53 2.43 -1.98
C SER A 195 3.71 3.27 -2.44
N GLY A 196 4.61 3.59 -1.50
CA GLY A 196 5.84 4.33 -1.76
C GLY A 196 5.65 5.82 -2.05
N SER A 197 4.43 6.32 -1.94
CA SER A 197 4.13 7.75 -2.12
C SER A 197 4.60 8.55 -0.92
N ILE A 198 5.31 9.64 -1.18
CA ILE A 198 5.72 10.61 -0.15
C ILE A 198 4.58 11.59 0.05
N THR A 199 4.07 11.64 1.26
CA THR A 199 3.00 12.56 1.67
C THR A 199 3.60 13.66 2.54
N ALA A 200 3.55 14.90 2.07
CA ALA A 200 3.93 16.10 2.82
C ALA A 200 2.67 16.82 3.32
N VAL A 201 2.62 17.12 4.60
CA VAL A 201 1.55 17.91 5.21
C VAL A 201 2.15 19.19 5.77
N SER A 202 1.57 20.34 5.46
CA SER A 202 1.97 21.65 5.93
C SER A 202 0.74 22.47 6.30
N GLY A 203 0.91 23.50 7.13
CA GLY A 203 -0.15 24.40 7.53
C GLY A 203 0.28 25.86 7.48
N HIS A 204 -0.69 26.74 7.26
CA HIS A 204 -0.51 28.18 7.31
C HIS A 204 -1.65 28.81 8.09
N VAL A 205 -1.34 29.73 9.01
CA VAL A 205 -2.31 30.49 9.79
C VAL A 205 -2.41 31.90 9.20
N PRO A 206 -3.40 32.21 8.35
CA PRO A 206 -3.46 33.47 7.61
C PRO A 206 -3.51 34.71 8.52
N SER A 207 -4.24 34.61 9.63
CA SER A 207 -4.41 35.76 10.58
C SER A 207 -3.13 36.12 11.31
N LEU A 208 -2.15 35.23 11.40
CA LEU A 208 -0.87 35.42 12.06
C LEU A 208 0.30 35.51 11.09
N GLY A 209 0.06 35.22 9.80
CA GLY A 209 1.13 35.08 8.80
C GLY A 209 2.16 34.03 9.17
N HIS A 210 1.74 32.95 9.86
CA HIS A 210 2.61 31.95 10.42
C HIS A 210 2.47 30.60 9.69
N ASP A 211 3.61 29.97 9.41
CA ASP A 211 3.65 28.64 8.84
C ASP A 211 3.90 27.60 9.94
N ILE A 212 3.05 26.57 10.00
CA ILE A 212 3.23 25.41 10.86
C ILE A 212 4.23 24.47 10.18
N SER A 213 5.19 23.97 10.95
CA SER A 213 6.27 23.11 10.46
C SER A 213 5.74 21.91 9.68
N PRO A 214 6.20 21.72 8.43
CA PRO A 214 5.77 20.57 7.63
C PRO A 214 6.37 19.27 8.16
N PHE A 215 5.66 18.16 7.93
CA PHE A 215 6.20 16.83 8.11
C PHE A 215 5.94 15.96 6.88
N ASN A 216 6.79 14.96 6.69
CA ASN A 216 6.68 14.00 5.59
C ASN A 216 6.52 12.59 6.14
N VAL A 217 5.67 11.81 5.50
CA VAL A 217 5.47 10.38 5.79
C VAL A 217 5.47 9.57 4.50
N ILE A 218 5.91 8.33 4.60
CA ILE A 218 5.80 7.34 3.53
C ILE A 218 4.98 6.20 4.11
N PHE A 219 3.74 6.08 3.65
CA PHE A 219 2.84 5.02 4.05
C PHE A 219 2.17 4.41 2.81
N THR A 220 1.60 3.23 2.98
CA THR A 220 0.66 2.67 2.01
C THR A 220 -0.74 3.13 2.37
N PHE A 221 -1.46 3.60 1.36
CA PHE A 221 -2.84 4.00 1.49
C PHE A 221 -3.76 2.78 1.45
N ASP A 222 -4.76 2.73 2.30
CA ASP A 222 -5.79 1.71 2.26
C ASP A 222 -6.79 1.97 1.13
N PRO A 223 -7.26 0.94 0.40
CA PRO A 223 -8.34 1.11 -0.57
C PRO A 223 -9.59 1.74 0.06
N SER A 224 -10.25 2.60 -0.70
CA SER A 224 -11.47 3.30 -0.29
C SER A 224 -12.51 3.31 -1.41
N GLU A 225 -13.73 3.74 -1.12
CA GLU A 225 -14.82 3.80 -2.08
C GLU A 225 -14.53 4.70 -3.28
N GLY A 226 -15.15 4.42 -4.41
CA GLY A 226 -15.08 5.25 -5.61
C GLY A 226 -13.71 5.28 -6.29
N GLY A 227 -12.86 4.26 -6.08
CA GLY A 227 -11.51 4.19 -6.63
C GLY A 227 -10.53 5.14 -5.96
N TYR A 228 -10.86 5.62 -4.76
CA TYR A 228 -9.93 6.33 -3.90
C TYR A 228 -9.14 5.37 -3.03
N CYS A 229 -8.03 5.87 -2.51
CA CYS A 229 -7.32 5.27 -1.39
C CYS A 229 -7.20 6.29 -0.26
N LYS A 230 -7.13 5.82 0.98
CA LYS A 230 -7.15 6.67 2.18
C LYS A 230 -5.98 6.38 3.09
N LEU A 231 -5.55 7.42 3.78
CA LEU A 231 -4.58 7.38 4.87
C LEU A 231 -5.16 8.22 6.01
N TYR A 232 -5.12 7.72 7.22
CA TYR A 232 -5.73 8.37 8.39
C TYR A 232 -4.83 8.24 9.63
N GLY A 233 -5.18 8.89 10.72
CA GLY A 233 -4.42 8.87 11.96
C GLY A 233 -3.10 9.65 11.88
N LEU A 234 -2.99 10.63 10.98
CA LEU A 234 -1.82 11.49 10.88
C LEU A 234 -1.90 12.58 11.95
N ARG A 235 -0.92 12.61 12.84
CA ARG A 235 -0.79 13.68 13.86
C ARG A 235 -0.14 14.89 13.22
N PHE A 236 -0.95 15.91 12.92
CA PHE A 236 -0.43 17.19 12.47
C PHE A 236 -0.12 18.07 13.70
N GLN A 237 1.18 18.14 14.03
CA GLN A 237 1.66 18.87 15.20
C GLN A 237 1.50 20.38 15.01
N LEU A 238 0.92 21.03 16.00
CA LEU A 238 0.66 22.47 15.98
C LEU A 238 1.74 23.27 16.73
N ASP A 239 2.41 22.63 17.70
CA ASP A 239 3.44 23.28 18.51
C ASP A 239 4.66 23.65 17.67
N GLY A 240 5.20 24.81 17.96
CA GLY A 240 6.34 25.35 17.24
C GLY A 240 6.81 26.68 17.84
N ALA A 241 7.01 27.66 16.98
CA ALA A 241 7.45 28.98 17.38
C ALA A 241 6.35 29.85 18.05
N ILE A 242 5.08 29.44 17.95
CA ILE A 242 3.92 30.15 18.53
C ILE A 242 3.29 29.27 19.61
N ASP A 243 2.83 29.90 20.69
CA ASP A 243 2.09 29.26 21.77
C ASP A 243 0.75 28.72 21.22
N ILE A 244 0.36 27.52 21.64
CA ILE A 244 -0.91 26.91 21.23
C ILE A 244 -2.11 27.84 21.54
N GLN A 245 -2.07 28.60 22.63
CA GLN A 245 -3.13 29.53 22.99
C GLN A 245 -3.37 30.63 21.95
N GLU A 246 -2.36 30.95 21.15
CA GLU A 246 -2.50 31.91 20.04
C GLU A 246 -3.12 31.27 18.80
N LEU A 247 -3.05 29.94 18.69
CA LEU A 247 -3.59 29.16 17.57
C LEU A 247 -5.05 28.73 17.77
N LEU A 248 -5.49 28.56 19.04
CA LEU A 248 -6.87 28.14 19.32
C LEU A 248 -7.88 29.14 18.74
N GLY A 249 -8.95 28.62 18.16
CA GLY A 249 -9.98 29.39 17.46
C GLY A 249 -9.54 30.03 16.14
N LYS A 250 -8.30 29.78 15.66
CA LYS A 250 -7.80 30.33 14.40
C LYS A 250 -8.09 29.39 13.21
N VAL A 251 -8.20 30.02 12.06
CA VAL A 251 -8.26 29.29 10.80
C VAL A 251 -6.85 28.87 10.39
N VAL A 252 -6.70 27.60 10.03
CA VAL A 252 -5.49 27.03 9.49
C VAL A 252 -5.79 26.52 8.09
N ARG A 253 -4.99 26.93 7.12
CA ARG A 253 -4.99 26.32 5.78
C ARG A 253 -4.03 25.15 5.79
N ILE A 254 -4.57 23.93 5.66
CA ILE A 254 -3.82 22.70 5.57
C ILE A 254 -3.59 22.39 4.10
N ARG A 255 -2.33 22.14 3.75
CA ARG A 255 -1.93 21.69 2.40
C ARG A 255 -1.28 20.33 2.48
N VAL A 256 -1.78 19.41 1.68
CA VAL A 256 -1.24 18.05 1.50
C VAL A 256 -0.71 17.92 0.10
N THR A 257 0.53 17.47 -0.03
CA THR A 257 1.16 17.12 -1.30
C THR A 257 1.52 15.65 -1.27
N VAL A 258 1.02 14.87 -2.21
CA VAL A 258 1.37 13.46 -2.38
C VAL A 258 2.17 13.32 -3.66
N THR A 259 3.39 12.83 -3.54
CA THR A 259 4.27 12.52 -4.68
C THR A 259 4.43 11.02 -4.77
N ASP A 260 3.98 10.41 -5.85
CA ASP A 260 4.08 8.98 -6.04
C ASP A 260 5.49 8.56 -6.55
N PRO A 261 5.84 7.25 -6.53
CA PRO A 261 7.13 6.77 -7.01
C PRO A 261 7.41 7.09 -8.49
N ASP A 262 6.37 7.31 -9.30
CA ASP A 262 6.52 7.69 -10.71
C ASP A 262 6.80 9.21 -10.87
N GLY A 263 6.85 9.96 -9.77
CA GLY A 263 7.05 11.41 -9.74
C GLY A 263 5.79 12.22 -10.03
N VAL A 264 4.62 11.58 -10.08
CA VAL A 264 3.34 12.28 -10.25
C VAL A 264 2.94 12.94 -8.93
N VAL A 265 2.51 14.20 -8.99
CA VAL A 265 2.20 15.00 -7.80
C VAL A 265 0.71 15.35 -7.77
N GLY A 266 0.07 15.03 -6.66
CA GLY A 266 -1.27 15.49 -6.32
C GLY A 266 -1.23 16.47 -5.14
N VAL A 267 -2.10 17.46 -5.15
CA VAL A 267 -2.19 18.47 -4.09
C VAL A 267 -3.63 18.63 -3.64
N GLY A 268 -3.85 18.65 -2.34
CA GLY A 268 -5.13 18.98 -1.71
C GLY A 268 -4.96 20.07 -0.68
N GLU A 269 -5.96 20.93 -0.54
CA GLU A 269 -5.98 21.99 0.47
C GLU A 269 -7.33 22.02 1.19
N ARG A 270 -7.34 22.38 2.46
CA ARG A 270 -8.53 22.62 3.26
C ARG A 270 -8.26 23.71 4.30
N GLU A 271 -9.20 24.63 4.46
CA GLU A 271 -9.21 25.55 5.59
C GLU A 271 -10.07 24.96 6.71
N VAL A 272 -9.53 24.91 7.91
CA VAL A 272 -10.21 24.42 9.12
C VAL A 272 -10.11 25.44 10.21
N THR A 273 -11.05 25.44 11.16
CA THR A 273 -10.99 26.23 12.37
C THR A 273 -10.52 25.35 13.52
N LEU A 274 -9.44 25.71 14.18
CA LEU A 274 -9.03 24.99 15.40
C LEU A 274 -10.03 25.23 16.53
N SER A 275 -10.32 24.20 17.33
CA SER A 275 -11.20 24.34 18.50
C SER A 275 -10.68 25.45 19.45
N GLU A 276 -11.59 26.07 20.17
CA GLU A 276 -11.22 27.12 21.16
C GLU A 276 -10.51 26.55 22.38
N THR A 277 -10.57 25.23 22.60
CA THR A 277 -9.93 24.54 23.73
C THR A 277 -9.25 23.26 23.27
N ALA A 278 -8.09 22.94 23.84
CA ALA A 278 -7.45 21.64 23.69
C ALA A 278 -7.99 20.65 24.74
N ILE A 279 -8.14 19.36 24.37
CA ILE A 279 -8.54 18.27 25.26
C ILE A 279 -7.40 17.28 25.49
#